data_6acde2c904044ff2bd116b4e79cfd367
#
_entry.id   6acde2c904044ff2bd116b4e79cfd367
#
_cell.length_a   1.000
_cell.length_b   1.000
_cell.length_c   1.000
_cell.angle_alpha   90.00
_cell.angle_beta   90.00
_cell.angle_gamma   90.00
#
_symmetry.space_group_name_H-M   'P 1'
#
loop_
_entity.id
_entity.type
_entity.pdbx_description
1 polymer ?
#
loop_
_entity_poly.entity_id
_entity_poly.type
_entity_poly.pdbx_seq_one_letter_code
_entity_poly.pdbx_strand_id
1 'polypeptide(L)'
;MPPCVPATAPTGSTTQAPHRSGARTLYTAMDSKKPRQMDRRQRMEAILERDGDLCVWCSVQFDDRLNPATTEHLVPSIKGGPSWIENEVAACRRCNNERGHQGPAGWLQDCVGMGREPRPGIVIAGLRRLQVAIEDRGGQRKSRPYIDTNLRRLVNAYPDPR
;
A
#
# COMPACT_ATOMS: atom_id res chain seq x y z
N MET A 1 26.03 48.85 54.67
CA MET A 1 25.77 47.63 55.45
C MET A 1 24.73 47.94 56.49
N PRO A 2 23.53 47.38 56.39
CA PRO A 2 22.63 47.19 57.51
C PRO A 2 22.40 45.72 57.78
N PRO A 3 21.96 45.35 58.99
CA PRO A 3 22.11 44.02 59.56
C PRO A 3 20.92 43.08 59.24
N CYS A 4 21.23 41.80 59.27
CA CYS A 4 20.27 40.65 59.17
C CYS A 4 19.32 40.62 60.36
N VAL A 5 18.06 40.33 60.07
CA VAL A 5 17.02 39.96 61.07
C VAL A 5 16.55 38.56 60.77
N PRO A 6 16.48 37.66 61.76
CA PRO A 6 15.98 36.30 61.54
C PRO A 6 14.45 36.21 61.56
N ALA A 7 13.90 35.53 60.60
CA ALA A 7 12.47 35.23 60.52
C ALA A 7 12.11 33.95 61.29
N THR A 8 11.14 34.09 62.16
CA THR A 8 10.51 33.03 62.98
C THR A 8 9.60 32.15 62.12
N ALA A 9 9.67 30.83 62.29
CA ALA A 9 8.76 29.88 61.70
C ALA A 9 7.40 29.83 62.44
N PRO A 10 6.27 29.61 61.78
CA PRO A 10 5.07 29.15 62.41
C PRO A 10 4.87 27.64 62.25
N THR A 11 4.50 27.09 63.39
CA THR A 11 4.10 25.71 63.68
C THR A 11 2.82 25.29 62.95
N GLY A 12 2.82 24.10 62.47
CA GLY A 12 1.83 23.06 62.36
C GLY A 12 0.38 23.34 62.06
N SER A 13 -0.11 22.70 61.00
CA SER A 13 -1.46 22.15 61.01
C SER A 13 -1.53 20.98 60.05
N THR A 14 -1.68 19.78 60.59
CA THR A 14 -1.89 18.54 59.92
C THR A 14 -3.31 18.49 59.37
N THR A 15 -3.51 18.67 58.09
CA THR A 15 -4.80 18.41 57.44
C THR A 15 -4.70 17.12 56.66
N GLN A 16 -5.36 16.10 57.19
CA GLN A 16 -5.57 14.79 56.52
C GLN A 16 -6.29 14.98 55.20
N ALA A 17 -5.66 14.54 54.09
CA ALA A 17 -6.32 14.45 52.80
C ALA A 17 -7.33 13.27 52.76
N PRO A 18 -8.46 13.42 52.08
CA PRO A 18 -9.45 12.33 51.96
C PRO A 18 -8.93 11.24 51.05
N HIS A 19 -9.13 9.98 51.48
CA HIS A 19 -8.94 8.77 50.70
C HIS A 19 -9.69 8.88 49.38
N ARG A 20 -8.97 9.01 48.28
CA ARG A 20 -9.51 8.78 46.94
C ARG A 20 -9.69 7.28 46.75
N SER A 21 -10.95 6.85 46.83
CA SER A 21 -11.42 5.57 46.37
C SER A 21 -11.05 5.41 44.90
N GLY A 22 -10.13 4.49 44.62
CA GLY A 22 -9.71 4.17 43.26
C GLY A 22 -10.83 3.51 42.47
N ALA A 23 -11.52 4.25 41.65
CA ALA A 23 -12.28 3.68 40.54
C ALA A 23 -11.25 3.08 39.57
N ARG A 24 -11.01 1.77 39.66
CA ARG A 24 -10.33 0.99 38.61
C ARG A 24 -11.23 1.04 37.39
N THR A 25 -10.96 2.00 36.49
CA THR A 25 -11.48 1.95 35.14
C THR A 25 -10.96 0.65 34.53
N LEU A 26 -11.86 -0.32 34.39
CA LEU A 26 -11.61 -1.52 33.60
C LEU A 26 -11.46 -1.06 32.16
N TYR A 27 -10.22 -0.77 31.78
CA TYR A 27 -9.83 -0.64 30.39
C TYR A 27 -9.93 -2.06 29.80
N THR A 28 -11.08 -2.37 29.25
CA THR A 28 -11.26 -3.56 28.43
C THR A 28 -10.29 -3.39 27.25
N ALA A 29 -9.18 -4.12 27.30
CA ALA A 29 -8.29 -4.24 26.17
C ALA A 29 -9.12 -4.77 25.01
N MET A 30 -9.51 -3.88 24.10
CA MET A 30 -10.02 -4.27 22.80
C MET A 30 -8.89 -5.08 22.16
N ASP A 31 -9.13 -6.39 22.08
CA ASP A 31 -8.27 -7.33 21.39
C ASP A 31 -8.13 -6.83 19.95
N SER A 32 -7.07 -6.06 19.69
CA SER A 32 -6.73 -5.58 18.37
C SER A 32 -6.15 -6.76 17.59
N LYS A 33 -7.02 -7.74 17.27
CA LYS A 33 -6.70 -8.76 16.28
C LYS A 33 -6.23 -8.02 15.03
N LYS A 34 -4.91 -8.07 14.80
CA LYS A 34 -4.29 -7.57 13.57
C LYS A 34 -5.15 -8.05 12.40
N PRO A 35 -5.62 -7.17 11.51
CA PRO A 35 -6.50 -7.57 10.42
C PRO A 35 -5.89 -8.76 9.70
N ARG A 36 -6.67 -9.84 9.54
CA ARG A 36 -6.21 -11.05 8.88
C ARG A 36 -5.79 -10.68 7.46
N GLN A 37 -4.52 -10.90 7.14
CA GLN A 37 -4.04 -10.68 5.78
C GLN A 37 -4.81 -11.61 4.83
N MET A 38 -5.28 -11.06 3.71
CA MET A 38 -5.90 -11.83 2.64
C MET A 38 -4.93 -12.93 2.16
N ASP A 39 -5.42 -14.14 2.00
CA ASP A 39 -4.67 -15.20 1.33
C ASP A 39 -4.57 -14.93 -0.19
N ARG A 40 -3.79 -15.76 -0.89
CA ARG A 40 -3.54 -15.57 -2.32
C ARG A 40 -4.84 -15.61 -3.16
N ARG A 41 -5.77 -16.50 -2.80
CA ARG A 41 -7.05 -16.63 -3.53
C ARG A 41 -7.92 -15.41 -3.30
N GLN A 42 -8.10 -15.00 -2.06
CA GLN A 42 -8.86 -13.80 -1.69
C GLN A 42 -8.30 -12.54 -2.36
N ARG A 43 -6.97 -12.41 -2.45
CA ARG A 43 -6.35 -11.29 -3.18
C ARG A 43 -6.65 -11.33 -4.66
N MET A 44 -6.58 -12.51 -5.30
CA MET A 44 -6.90 -12.64 -6.72
C MET A 44 -8.37 -12.31 -6.98
N GLU A 45 -9.29 -12.83 -6.17
CA GLU A 45 -10.72 -12.51 -6.25
C GLU A 45 -10.96 -10.98 -6.18
N ALA A 46 -10.35 -10.31 -5.20
CA ALA A 46 -10.46 -8.85 -5.06
C ALA A 46 -9.81 -8.06 -6.21
N ILE A 47 -8.72 -8.59 -6.82
CA ILE A 47 -8.10 -7.98 -8.00
C ILE A 47 -9.02 -8.12 -9.21
N LEU A 48 -9.61 -9.29 -9.44
CA LEU A 48 -10.53 -9.53 -10.56
C LEU A 48 -11.81 -8.72 -10.41
N GLU A 49 -12.36 -8.61 -9.20
CA GLU A 49 -13.52 -7.75 -8.92
C GLU A 49 -13.21 -6.27 -9.24
N ARG A 50 -12.02 -5.80 -8.91
CA ARG A 50 -11.59 -4.42 -9.10
C ARG A 50 -11.23 -4.09 -10.55
N ASP A 51 -10.45 -4.95 -11.20
CA ASP A 51 -9.78 -4.67 -12.48
C ASP A 51 -10.43 -5.44 -13.66
N GLY A 52 -11.35 -6.38 -13.39
CA GLY A 52 -11.98 -7.26 -14.37
C GLY A 52 -11.16 -8.53 -14.65
N ASP A 53 -11.73 -9.39 -15.49
CA ASP A 53 -11.26 -10.74 -15.79
C ASP A 53 -10.35 -10.84 -17.03
N LEU A 54 -9.72 -9.74 -17.41
CA LEU A 54 -8.82 -9.65 -18.55
C LEU A 54 -7.38 -9.39 -18.10
N CYS A 55 -6.43 -10.05 -18.77
CA CYS A 55 -5.00 -9.79 -18.55
C CYS A 55 -4.66 -8.30 -18.78
N VAL A 56 -4.02 -7.67 -17.82
CA VAL A 56 -3.64 -6.26 -17.90
C VAL A 56 -2.67 -5.94 -19.06
N TRP A 57 -1.93 -6.94 -19.56
CA TRP A 57 -0.88 -6.77 -20.58
C TRP A 57 -1.30 -7.18 -22.00
N CYS A 58 -2.34 -7.98 -22.19
CA CYS A 58 -2.74 -8.46 -23.52
C CYS A 58 -4.24 -8.62 -23.70
N SER A 59 -5.05 -8.21 -22.72
CA SER A 59 -6.51 -8.31 -22.72
C SER A 59 -7.09 -9.71 -22.99
N VAL A 60 -6.27 -10.78 -22.93
CA VAL A 60 -6.82 -12.13 -23.00
C VAL A 60 -7.70 -12.38 -21.79
N GLN A 61 -8.88 -12.94 -22.00
CA GLN A 61 -9.76 -13.33 -20.91
C GLN A 61 -9.17 -14.50 -20.13
N PHE A 62 -9.28 -14.42 -18.80
CA PHE A 62 -8.83 -15.50 -17.93
C PHE A 62 -9.76 -16.72 -18.04
N ASP A 63 -9.14 -17.87 -18.04
CA ASP A 63 -9.75 -19.18 -18.03
C ASP A 63 -8.91 -20.12 -17.18
N ASP A 64 -9.53 -20.88 -16.28
CA ASP A 64 -8.82 -21.71 -15.29
C ASP A 64 -7.91 -22.78 -15.93
N ARG A 65 -8.21 -23.20 -17.17
CA ARG A 65 -7.48 -24.25 -17.87
C ARG A 65 -6.40 -23.71 -18.80
N LEU A 66 -6.76 -22.73 -19.65
CA LEU A 66 -5.88 -22.27 -20.75
C LEU A 66 -5.10 -21.01 -20.37
N ASN A 67 -5.76 -20.06 -19.72
CA ASN A 67 -5.19 -18.77 -19.38
C ASN A 67 -5.45 -18.40 -17.90
N PRO A 68 -4.91 -19.16 -16.93
CA PRO A 68 -5.15 -18.86 -15.53
C PRO A 68 -4.60 -17.47 -15.15
N ALA A 69 -5.37 -16.77 -14.33
CA ALA A 69 -4.93 -15.50 -13.75
C ALA A 69 -3.76 -15.73 -12.78
N THR A 70 -2.76 -14.88 -12.88
CA THR A 70 -1.62 -14.83 -11.96
C THR A 70 -1.48 -13.43 -11.38
N THR A 71 -1.05 -13.36 -10.11
CA THR A 71 -0.75 -12.07 -9.48
C THR A 71 0.55 -11.51 -10.04
N GLU A 72 0.50 -10.27 -10.50
CA GLU A 72 1.61 -9.52 -11.06
C GLU A 72 1.86 -8.27 -10.23
N HIS A 73 3.12 -8.00 -9.87
CA HIS A 73 3.49 -6.78 -9.15
C HIS A 73 3.87 -5.67 -10.13
N LEU A 74 3.15 -4.55 -10.11
CA LEU A 74 3.49 -3.38 -10.95
C LEU A 74 4.90 -2.86 -10.65
N VAL A 75 5.25 -2.76 -9.37
CA VAL A 75 6.61 -2.49 -8.90
C VAL A 75 7.21 -3.81 -8.41
N PRO A 76 8.22 -4.37 -9.10
CA PRO A 76 8.86 -5.59 -8.68
C PRO A 76 9.52 -5.48 -7.31
N SER A 77 9.61 -6.59 -6.56
CA SER A 77 10.23 -6.63 -5.23
C SER A 77 11.69 -6.17 -5.23
N ILE A 78 12.45 -6.48 -6.29
CA ILE A 78 13.85 -6.00 -6.46
C ILE A 78 13.95 -4.47 -6.59
N LYS A 79 12.85 -3.79 -6.96
CA LYS A 79 12.71 -2.33 -6.98
C LYS A 79 12.06 -1.77 -5.72
N GLY A 80 11.90 -2.62 -4.70
CA GLY A 80 11.30 -2.26 -3.42
C GLY A 80 9.77 -2.29 -3.40
N GLY A 81 9.14 -2.93 -4.40
CA GLY A 81 7.69 -3.09 -4.44
C GLY A 81 7.17 -3.95 -3.30
N PRO A 82 6.18 -3.49 -2.53
CA PRO A 82 5.60 -4.27 -1.45
C PRO A 82 4.64 -5.33 -2.00
N SER A 83 4.44 -6.42 -1.24
CA SER A 83 3.41 -7.42 -1.50
C SER A 83 2.05 -6.94 -0.96
N TRP A 84 1.60 -5.79 -1.43
CA TRP A 84 0.33 -5.19 -1.11
C TRP A 84 -0.61 -5.30 -2.30
N ILE A 85 -1.91 -5.46 -2.03
CA ILE A 85 -2.93 -5.57 -3.08
C ILE A 85 -2.96 -4.36 -4.01
N GLU A 86 -2.57 -3.19 -3.52
CA GLU A 86 -2.45 -1.96 -4.31
C GLU A 86 -1.32 -2.04 -5.36
N ASN A 87 -0.31 -2.87 -5.13
CA ASN A 87 0.78 -3.14 -6.06
C ASN A 87 0.47 -4.30 -7.02
N GLU A 88 -0.63 -5.01 -6.82
CA GLU A 88 -0.95 -6.24 -7.54
C GLU A 88 -2.04 -6.00 -8.60
N VAL A 89 -1.87 -6.62 -9.77
CA VAL A 89 -2.83 -6.69 -10.87
C VAL A 89 -2.91 -8.12 -11.38
N ALA A 90 -3.94 -8.44 -12.17
CA ALA A 90 -4.08 -9.75 -12.79
C ALA A 90 -3.41 -9.79 -14.17
N ALA A 91 -2.53 -10.76 -14.38
CA ALA A 91 -1.89 -11.05 -15.67
C ALA A 91 -1.97 -12.53 -16.01
N CYS A 92 -2.00 -12.87 -17.30
CA CYS A 92 -1.84 -14.26 -17.70
C CYS A 92 -0.38 -14.73 -17.47
N ARG A 93 -0.21 -16.02 -17.25
CA ARG A 93 1.11 -16.61 -16.93
C ARG A 93 2.18 -16.24 -17.98
N ARG A 94 1.81 -16.21 -19.27
CA ARG A 94 2.73 -15.85 -20.35
C ARG A 94 3.25 -14.41 -20.17
N CYS A 95 2.36 -13.42 -20.05
CA CYS A 95 2.77 -12.03 -19.91
C CYS A 95 3.55 -11.78 -18.61
N ASN A 96 3.16 -12.42 -17.50
CA ASN A 96 3.87 -12.32 -16.24
C ASN A 96 5.31 -12.84 -16.35
N ASN A 97 5.51 -14.01 -16.97
CA ASN A 97 6.84 -14.60 -17.17
C ASN A 97 7.71 -13.76 -18.12
N GLU A 98 7.13 -13.31 -19.25
CA GLU A 98 7.86 -12.55 -20.26
C GLU A 98 8.27 -11.16 -19.74
N ARG A 99 7.44 -10.52 -18.95
CA ARG A 99 7.75 -9.22 -18.36
C ARG A 99 8.92 -9.29 -17.37
N GLY A 100 8.98 -10.32 -16.57
CA GLY A 100 9.99 -10.43 -15.51
C GLY A 100 10.00 -9.22 -14.59
N HIS A 101 11.12 -8.48 -14.56
CA HIS A 101 11.29 -7.29 -13.71
C HIS A 101 11.26 -5.97 -14.47
N GLN A 102 10.82 -6.00 -15.73
CA GLN A 102 10.74 -4.79 -16.56
C GLN A 102 9.72 -3.79 -16.00
N GLY A 103 10.02 -2.51 -16.17
CA GLY A 103 9.12 -1.43 -15.72
C GLY A 103 7.80 -1.43 -16.48
N PRO A 104 6.68 -1.11 -15.81
CA PRO A 104 5.36 -1.19 -16.43
C PRO A 104 5.22 -0.29 -17.67
N ALA A 105 5.85 0.89 -17.69
CA ALA A 105 5.80 1.76 -18.86
C ALA A 105 6.55 1.20 -20.07
N GLY A 106 7.71 0.59 -19.86
CA GLY A 106 8.48 -0.05 -20.94
C GLY A 106 7.77 -1.30 -21.44
N TRP A 107 7.34 -2.17 -20.52
CA TRP A 107 6.64 -3.39 -20.89
C TRP A 107 5.34 -3.14 -21.65
N LEU A 108 4.61 -2.10 -21.30
CA LEU A 108 3.40 -1.71 -22.00
C LEU A 108 3.69 -1.32 -23.46
N GLN A 109 4.79 -0.58 -23.71
CA GLN A 109 5.25 -0.26 -25.06
C GLN A 109 5.64 -1.53 -25.85
N ASP A 110 6.35 -2.46 -25.21
CA ASP A 110 6.73 -3.74 -25.84
C ASP A 110 5.50 -4.59 -26.16
N CYS A 111 4.48 -4.61 -25.28
CA CYS A 111 3.22 -5.29 -25.55
C CYS A 111 2.54 -4.74 -26.81
N VAL A 112 2.45 -3.41 -26.95
CA VAL A 112 1.91 -2.78 -28.16
C VAL A 112 2.76 -3.14 -29.39
N GLY A 113 4.09 -3.09 -29.27
CA GLY A 113 5.00 -3.48 -30.36
C GLY A 113 4.87 -4.95 -30.79
N MET A 114 4.44 -5.83 -29.88
CA MET A 114 4.13 -7.23 -30.16
C MET A 114 2.69 -7.45 -30.68
N GLY A 115 1.93 -6.39 -30.94
CA GLY A 115 0.53 -6.48 -31.38
C GLY A 115 -0.42 -6.92 -30.28
N ARG A 116 -0.08 -6.77 -29.01
CA ARG A 116 -0.98 -7.02 -27.87
C ARG A 116 -1.80 -5.76 -27.57
N GLU A 117 -2.93 -5.96 -26.91
CA GLU A 117 -3.83 -4.89 -26.49
C GLU A 117 -3.76 -4.72 -24.95
N PRO A 118 -2.74 -4.00 -24.43
CA PRO A 118 -2.63 -3.76 -23.00
C PRO A 118 -3.70 -2.79 -22.52
N ARG A 119 -3.91 -2.78 -21.18
CA ARG A 119 -4.90 -1.93 -20.50
C ARG A 119 -4.19 -0.82 -19.68
N PRO A 120 -3.74 0.28 -20.31
CA PRO A 120 -2.94 1.32 -19.65
C PRO A 120 -3.69 1.99 -18.49
N GLY A 121 -5.01 2.14 -18.58
CA GLY A 121 -5.82 2.71 -17.51
C GLY A 121 -5.71 1.93 -16.19
N ILE A 122 -5.73 0.60 -16.26
CA ILE A 122 -5.57 -0.26 -15.07
C ILE A 122 -4.16 -0.12 -14.46
N VAL A 123 -3.14 -0.07 -15.30
CA VAL A 123 -1.75 0.09 -14.86
C VAL A 123 -1.55 1.45 -14.18
N ILE A 124 -2.04 2.53 -14.77
CA ILE A 124 -1.96 3.88 -14.22
C ILE A 124 -2.74 3.97 -12.90
N ALA A 125 -3.96 3.44 -12.87
CA ALA A 125 -4.77 3.40 -11.65
C ALA A 125 -4.10 2.60 -10.54
N GLY A 126 -3.49 1.45 -10.88
CA GLY A 126 -2.74 0.63 -9.93
C GLY A 126 -1.53 1.34 -9.32
N LEU A 127 -0.72 2.01 -10.14
CA LEU A 127 0.42 2.79 -9.65
C LEU A 127 -0.02 3.96 -8.76
N ARG A 128 -1.13 4.64 -9.10
CA ARG A 128 -1.70 5.71 -8.27
C ARG A 128 -2.21 5.18 -6.93
N ARG A 129 -2.93 4.04 -6.93
CA ARG A 129 -3.37 3.39 -5.68
C ARG A 129 -2.19 3.05 -4.78
N LEU A 130 -1.12 2.50 -5.37
CA LEU A 130 0.09 2.17 -4.63
C LEU A 130 0.77 3.42 -4.07
N GLN A 131 0.81 4.51 -4.83
CA GLN A 131 1.38 5.79 -4.37
C GLN A 131 0.63 6.30 -3.13
N VAL A 132 -0.70 6.35 -3.17
CA VAL A 132 -1.53 6.73 -2.02
C VAL A 132 -1.29 5.80 -0.82
N ALA A 133 -1.28 4.48 -1.04
CA ALA A 133 -1.04 3.52 0.05
C ALA A 133 0.36 3.69 0.70
N ILE A 134 1.37 4.09 -0.08
CA ILE A 134 2.71 4.39 0.44
C ILE A 134 2.73 5.71 1.23
N GLU A 135 1.96 6.70 0.80
CA GLU A 135 1.81 7.97 1.52
C GLU A 135 1.17 7.73 2.90
N ASP A 136 0.09 6.96 2.94
CA ASP A 136 -0.66 6.67 4.17
C ASP A 136 0.13 5.80 5.16
N ARG A 137 0.82 4.76 4.67
CA ARG A 137 1.51 3.76 5.52
C ARG A 137 2.96 4.11 5.78
N GLY A 138 3.54 4.99 4.97
CA GLY A 138 4.96 5.35 5.01
C GLY A 138 5.88 4.28 4.41
N GLY A 139 7.19 4.52 4.51
CA GLY A 139 8.21 3.58 4.03
C GLY A 139 8.43 3.59 2.52
N GLN A 140 8.81 2.43 1.97
CA GLN A 140 8.94 2.15 0.52
C GLN A 140 9.80 3.17 -0.26
N ARG A 141 10.91 3.66 0.32
CA ARG A 141 11.77 4.71 -0.28
C ARG A 141 12.25 4.39 -1.69
N LYS A 142 12.55 3.10 -1.98
CA LYS A 142 13.03 2.66 -3.30
C LYS A 142 11.92 2.66 -4.36
N SER A 143 10.67 2.39 -3.96
CA SER A 143 9.54 2.33 -4.88
C SER A 143 9.09 3.70 -5.36
N ARG A 144 9.17 4.74 -4.52
CA ARG A 144 8.65 6.08 -4.84
C ARG A 144 9.19 6.64 -6.16
N PRO A 145 10.51 6.81 -6.37
CA PRO A 145 11.03 7.35 -7.63
C PRO A 145 10.74 6.43 -8.83
N TYR A 146 10.64 5.12 -8.60
CA TYR A 146 10.26 4.17 -9.65
C TYR A 146 8.80 4.37 -10.08
N ILE A 147 7.87 4.53 -9.14
CA ILE A 147 6.45 4.82 -9.41
C ILE A 147 6.33 6.13 -10.18
N ASP A 148 6.94 7.21 -9.69
CA ASP A 148 6.87 8.55 -10.30
C ASP A 148 7.37 8.54 -11.74
N THR A 149 8.49 7.85 -11.99
CA THR A 149 9.06 7.75 -13.34
C THR A 149 8.12 7.00 -14.29
N ASN A 150 7.55 5.86 -13.85
CA ASN A 150 6.65 5.07 -14.69
C ASN A 150 5.32 5.77 -14.91
N LEU A 151 4.73 6.38 -13.86
CA LEU A 151 3.50 7.16 -13.99
C LEU A 151 3.65 8.30 -14.99
N ARG A 152 4.71 9.10 -14.89
CA ARG A 152 4.96 10.21 -15.81
C ARG A 152 5.04 9.72 -17.26
N ARG A 153 5.77 8.63 -17.52
CA ARG A 153 5.88 8.04 -18.86
C ARG A 153 4.54 7.53 -19.37
N LEU A 154 3.77 6.85 -18.52
CA LEU A 154 2.46 6.29 -18.89
C LEU A 154 1.43 7.39 -19.16
N VAL A 155 1.31 8.38 -18.29
CA VAL A 155 0.36 9.48 -18.47
C VAL A 155 0.68 10.30 -19.73
N ASN A 156 1.97 10.50 -20.05
CA ASN A 156 2.36 11.18 -21.28
C ASN A 156 2.05 10.34 -22.53
N ALA A 157 2.22 9.02 -22.48
CA ALA A 157 1.94 8.14 -23.61
C ALA A 157 0.44 7.84 -23.79
N TYR A 158 -0.33 7.87 -22.70
CA TYR A 158 -1.76 7.54 -22.66
C TYR A 158 -2.52 8.64 -21.89
N PRO A 159 -2.77 9.82 -22.51
CA PRO A 159 -3.43 10.94 -21.83
C PRO A 159 -4.90 10.66 -21.52
N ASP A 160 -5.55 9.77 -22.28
CA ASP A 160 -6.92 9.27 -22.06
C ASP A 160 -6.90 7.74 -21.98
N PRO A 161 -6.43 7.15 -20.89
CA PRO A 161 -6.32 5.70 -20.75
C PRO A 161 -7.71 5.11 -20.45
N ARG A 162 -8.31 4.49 -21.42
CA ARG A 162 -9.54 3.68 -21.26
C ARG A 162 -9.23 2.30 -20.71
#